data_fddd6b47d21fc4924434a40408daa1c3
#
_entry.id   fddd6b47d21fc4924434a40408daa1c3
#
_cell.length_a   1.000
_cell.length_b   1.000
_cell.length_c   1.000
_cell.angle_alpha   90.00
_cell.angle_beta   90.00
_cell.angle_gamma   90.00
#
_symmetry.space_group_name_H-M   'P 1'
#
loop_
_entity.id
_entity.type
_entity.pdbx_description
1 polymer ?
#
loop_
_entity_poly.entity_id
_entity_poly.type
_entity_poly.pdbx_seq_one_letter_code
_entity_poly.pdbx_strand_id
1 'polypeptide(L)'
;MEINIRAREPQDAAACQRLYSHPDVYPWTLQLPFPSVATWEKKIARMDAEGFIAFVAEIEGVLAGELTLFVDNKPRTRHCISFGLGVHPDYAGRGVGERLIRTALDYSRNWLGITRMELEVFHDNERALRLYERLGFEREGVMRQAALRDGQLRDVVMMAKLLHGKS
;
A
#
# COMPACT_ATOMS: atom_id res chain seq x y z
N MET A 1 10.74 -20.61 1.34
CA MET A 1 11.05 -19.19 1.53
C MET A 1 9.98 -18.58 2.42
N GLU A 2 10.39 -18.09 3.55
CA GLU A 2 9.46 -17.57 4.55
C GLU A 2 9.33 -16.06 4.43
N ILE A 3 8.08 -15.58 4.42
CA ILE A 3 7.77 -14.15 4.44
C ILE A 3 7.43 -13.78 5.87
N ASN A 4 8.21 -12.87 6.46
CA ASN A 4 7.95 -12.37 7.80
C ASN A 4 7.32 -10.98 7.71
N ILE A 5 6.14 -10.83 8.31
CA ILE A 5 5.44 -9.53 8.37
C ILE A 5 5.66 -8.94 9.76
N ARG A 6 6.07 -7.68 9.80
CA ARG A 6 6.26 -6.95 11.05
C ARG A 6 5.90 -5.47 10.86
N ALA A 7 5.82 -4.74 11.97
CA ALA A 7 5.62 -3.31 11.92
C ALA A 7 6.82 -2.62 11.25
N ARG A 8 6.53 -1.55 10.49
CA ARG A 8 7.58 -0.68 9.98
C ARG A 8 8.16 0.13 11.14
N GLU A 9 9.48 0.18 11.21
CA GLU A 9 10.22 0.91 12.23
C GLU A 9 10.90 2.14 11.61
N PRO A 10 11.26 3.16 12.40
CA PRO A 10 11.96 4.33 11.86
C PRO A 10 13.25 3.99 11.11
N GLN A 11 13.97 2.97 11.56
CA GLN A 11 15.20 2.51 10.91
C GLN A 11 14.98 1.83 9.55
N ASP A 12 13.73 1.60 9.17
CA ASP A 12 13.41 1.06 7.85
C ASP A 12 13.47 2.12 6.74
N ALA A 13 13.76 3.38 7.08
CA ALA A 13 13.77 4.48 6.11
C ALA A 13 14.67 4.21 4.90
N ALA A 14 15.89 3.72 5.14
CA ALA A 14 16.82 3.41 4.04
C ALA A 14 16.27 2.31 3.13
N ALA A 15 15.66 1.27 3.71
CA ALA A 15 15.09 0.17 2.93
C ALA A 15 13.86 0.63 2.15
N CYS A 16 13.01 1.47 2.73
CA CYS A 16 11.86 2.06 2.03
C CYS A 16 12.32 2.95 0.88
N GLN A 17 13.38 3.75 1.10
CA GLN A 17 13.95 4.58 0.06
C GLN A 17 14.42 3.71 -1.13
N ARG A 18 15.12 2.61 -0.85
CA ARG A 18 15.55 1.67 -1.90
C ARG A 18 14.37 1.08 -2.66
N LEU A 19 13.33 0.68 -1.95
CA LEU A 19 12.12 0.10 -2.55
C LEU A 19 11.46 1.10 -3.49
N TYR A 20 11.16 2.30 -3.00
CA TYR A 20 10.39 3.29 -3.75
C TYR A 20 11.22 4.11 -4.72
N SER A 21 12.53 3.98 -4.72
CA SER A 21 13.39 4.58 -5.76
C SER A 21 13.56 3.67 -6.98
N HIS A 22 13.10 2.43 -6.90
CA HIS A 22 13.27 1.47 -7.98
C HIS A 22 12.42 1.86 -9.20
N PRO A 23 13.00 1.87 -10.42
CA PRO A 23 12.27 2.26 -11.63
C PRO A 23 11.07 1.39 -11.99
N ASP A 24 10.98 0.18 -11.42
CA ASP A 24 9.84 -0.70 -11.61
C ASP A 24 8.82 -0.60 -10.48
N VAL A 25 9.02 0.29 -9.52
CA VAL A 25 8.12 0.48 -8.38
C VAL A 25 7.47 1.86 -8.38
N TYR A 26 8.28 2.94 -8.37
CA TYR A 26 7.68 4.27 -8.17
C TYR A 26 6.68 4.67 -9.25
N PRO A 27 6.81 4.26 -10.55
CA PRO A 27 5.82 4.67 -11.55
C PRO A 27 4.42 4.13 -11.30
N TRP A 28 4.30 3.07 -10.52
CA TRP A 28 3.02 2.44 -10.17
C TRP A 28 2.46 2.95 -8.83
N THR A 29 3.17 3.86 -8.19
CA THR A 29 2.77 4.53 -6.96
C THR A 29 2.64 6.03 -7.23
N LEU A 30 2.32 6.82 -6.20
CA LEU A 30 2.35 8.28 -6.30
C LEU A 30 3.66 8.86 -5.76
N GLN A 31 4.67 8.02 -5.55
CA GLN A 31 5.99 8.46 -5.11
C GLN A 31 6.75 9.11 -6.26
N LEU A 32 7.54 10.12 -5.94
CA LEU A 32 8.39 10.79 -6.93
C LEU A 32 9.71 10.02 -7.10
N PRO A 33 10.33 10.12 -8.29
CA PRO A 33 11.67 9.55 -8.48
C PRO A 33 12.72 10.29 -7.64
N PHE A 34 13.87 9.66 -7.43
CA PHE A 34 15.00 10.21 -6.70
C PHE A 34 14.70 10.61 -5.25
N PRO A 35 14.04 9.76 -4.45
CA PRO A 35 13.85 10.06 -3.03
C PRO A 35 15.17 9.92 -2.28
N SER A 36 15.37 10.76 -1.26
CA SER A 36 16.52 10.61 -0.36
C SER A 36 16.14 9.80 0.88
N VAL A 37 17.14 9.24 1.55
CA VAL A 37 16.91 8.57 2.84
C VAL A 37 16.37 9.57 3.86
N ALA A 38 16.91 10.79 3.89
CA ALA A 38 16.43 11.83 4.81
C ALA A 38 14.96 12.17 4.59
N THR A 39 14.51 12.22 3.33
CA THR A 39 13.10 12.44 3.01
C THR A 39 12.24 11.30 3.56
N TRP A 40 12.70 10.05 3.44
CA TRP A 40 11.97 8.90 3.97
C TRP A 40 11.95 8.86 5.49
N GLU A 41 13.04 9.28 6.16
CA GLU A 41 13.04 9.41 7.62
C GLU A 41 11.97 10.38 8.10
N LYS A 42 11.87 11.55 7.46
CA LYS A 42 10.85 12.55 7.76
C LYS A 42 9.44 12.05 7.45
N LYS A 43 9.28 11.36 6.32
CA LYS A 43 7.99 10.82 5.89
C LYS A 43 7.47 9.79 6.89
N ILE A 44 8.31 8.86 7.32
CA ILE A 44 7.93 7.84 8.30
C ILE A 44 7.55 8.50 9.62
N ALA A 45 8.35 9.45 10.10
CA ALA A 45 8.05 10.16 11.35
C ALA A 45 6.71 10.90 11.27
N ARG A 46 6.43 11.54 10.13
CA ARG A 46 5.15 12.25 9.93
C ARG A 46 3.98 11.28 9.91
N MET A 47 4.10 10.17 9.17
CA MET A 47 3.03 9.17 9.11
C MET A 47 2.77 8.52 10.46
N ASP A 48 3.81 8.23 11.22
CA ASP A 48 3.67 7.69 12.57
C ASP A 48 2.96 8.70 13.48
N ALA A 49 3.33 9.98 13.38
CA ALA A 49 2.69 11.04 14.18
C ALA A 49 1.22 11.23 13.79
N GLU A 50 0.85 10.99 12.55
CA GLU A 50 -0.55 11.05 12.09
C GLU A 50 -1.35 9.80 12.47
N GLY A 51 -0.71 8.80 13.07
CA GLY A 51 -1.37 7.56 13.48
C GLY A 51 -1.55 6.55 12.35
N PHE A 52 -0.85 6.71 11.24
CA PHE A 52 -0.88 5.73 10.16
C PHE A 52 -0.15 4.46 10.60
N ILE A 53 -0.61 3.33 10.10
CA ILE A 53 -0.11 2.01 10.47
C ILE A 53 0.56 1.41 9.25
N ALA A 54 1.78 0.88 9.43
CA ALA A 54 2.52 0.33 8.31
C ALA A 54 3.16 -1.01 8.66
N PHE A 55 3.17 -1.90 7.67
CA PHE A 55 3.78 -3.22 7.75
C PHE A 55 4.87 -3.35 6.71
N VAL A 56 5.91 -4.09 7.05
CA VAL A 56 6.92 -4.49 6.09
C VAL A 56 6.97 -6.00 6.01
N ALA A 57 7.29 -6.49 4.82
CA ALA A 57 7.51 -7.90 4.57
C ALA A 57 9.01 -8.13 4.39
N GLU A 58 9.56 -9.04 5.18
CA GLU A 58 10.97 -9.41 5.09
C GLU A 58 11.12 -10.82 4.58
N ILE A 59 12.12 -11.03 3.74
CA ILE A 59 12.55 -12.34 3.27
C ILE A 59 14.05 -12.41 3.55
N GLU A 60 14.45 -13.34 4.41
CA GLU A 60 15.86 -13.50 4.82
C GLU A 60 16.48 -12.19 5.30
N GLY A 61 15.73 -11.42 6.07
CA GLY A 61 16.18 -10.16 6.64
C GLY A 61 16.18 -8.98 5.68
N VAL A 62 15.75 -9.16 4.44
CA VAL A 62 15.69 -8.10 3.42
C VAL A 62 14.26 -7.62 3.26
N LEU A 63 14.03 -6.31 3.26
CA LEU A 63 12.71 -5.73 3.05
C LEU A 63 12.28 -5.95 1.61
N ALA A 64 11.27 -6.81 1.44
CA ALA A 64 10.73 -7.19 0.14
C ALA A 64 9.50 -6.38 -0.27
N GLY A 65 8.81 -5.79 0.69
CA GLY A 65 7.62 -4.98 0.43
C GLY A 65 7.19 -4.19 1.64
N GLU A 66 6.32 -3.20 1.40
CA GLU A 66 5.80 -2.32 2.44
C GLU A 66 4.36 -1.95 2.12
N LEU A 67 3.51 -1.88 3.14
CA LEU A 67 2.13 -1.43 3.02
C LEU A 67 1.85 -0.43 4.15
N THR A 68 1.32 0.73 3.78
CA THR A 68 0.87 1.74 4.74
C THR A 68 -0.64 1.85 4.72
N LEU A 69 -1.27 1.75 5.89
CA LEU A 69 -2.68 2.03 6.10
C LEU A 69 -2.86 3.51 6.43
N PHE A 70 -3.65 4.21 5.62
CA PHE A 70 -3.96 5.62 5.82
C PHE A 70 -5.24 5.73 6.64
N VAL A 71 -5.07 5.94 7.95
CA VAL A 71 -6.18 5.99 8.90
C VAL A 71 -6.92 7.32 8.77
N ASP A 72 -8.25 7.27 8.75
CA ASP A 72 -9.10 8.44 8.75
C ASP A 72 -9.74 8.58 10.14
N ASN A 73 -9.50 9.73 10.79
CA ASN A 73 -9.99 9.95 12.15
C ASN A 73 -11.29 10.75 12.22
N LYS A 74 -11.88 11.10 11.08
CA LYS A 74 -13.15 11.85 11.07
C LYS A 74 -14.29 10.93 11.51
N PRO A 75 -15.18 11.40 12.43
CA PRO A 75 -16.20 10.51 13.02
C PRO A 75 -17.11 9.81 12.02
N ARG A 76 -17.47 10.45 10.92
CA ARG A 76 -18.42 9.88 9.98
C ARG A 76 -17.79 8.99 8.92
N THR A 77 -16.46 9.01 8.79
CA THR A 77 -15.73 8.23 7.77
C THR A 77 -14.64 7.35 8.38
N ARG A 78 -14.46 7.33 9.68
CA ARG A 78 -13.39 6.55 10.34
C ARG A 78 -13.55 5.04 10.21
N HIS A 79 -14.70 4.56 9.72
CA HIS A 79 -14.91 3.15 9.37
C HIS A 79 -14.29 2.78 8.01
N CYS A 80 -13.79 3.78 7.29
CA CYS A 80 -13.11 3.60 6.01
C CYS A 80 -11.59 3.70 6.22
N ILE A 81 -10.83 2.91 5.47
CA ILE A 81 -9.38 2.99 5.47
C ILE A 81 -8.89 2.79 4.03
N SER A 82 -7.77 3.40 3.70
CA SER A 82 -7.12 3.15 2.41
C SER A 82 -5.69 2.70 2.64
N PHE A 83 -5.03 2.23 1.60
CA PHE A 83 -3.64 1.80 1.74
C PHE A 83 -2.84 2.05 0.47
N GLY A 84 -1.51 2.15 0.66
CA GLY A 84 -0.52 2.12 -0.41
C GLY A 84 0.38 0.91 -0.24
N LEU A 85 0.84 0.34 -1.34
CA LEU A 85 1.61 -0.89 -1.37
C LEU A 85 2.77 -0.78 -2.36
N GLY A 86 3.94 -1.27 -1.94
CA GLY A 86 5.08 -1.45 -2.83
C GLY A 86 5.72 -2.81 -2.59
N VAL A 87 6.09 -3.49 -3.67
CA VAL A 87 6.80 -4.77 -3.61
C VAL A 87 8.04 -4.67 -4.49
N HIS A 88 9.18 -5.05 -3.95
CA HIS A 88 10.43 -5.01 -4.70
C HIS A 88 10.40 -6.03 -5.85
N PRO A 89 10.83 -5.65 -7.07
CA PRO A 89 10.74 -6.53 -8.23
C PRO A 89 11.44 -7.87 -8.09
N ASP A 90 12.54 -7.93 -7.31
CA ASP A 90 13.25 -9.19 -7.08
C ASP A 90 12.40 -10.22 -6.34
N TYR A 91 11.34 -9.78 -5.68
CA TYR A 91 10.43 -10.63 -4.92
C TYR A 91 9.04 -10.70 -5.54
N ALA A 92 8.88 -10.19 -6.75
CA ALA A 92 7.61 -10.22 -7.46
C ALA A 92 7.18 -11.66 -7.76
N GLY A 93 5.88 -11.92 -7.70
CA GLY A 93 5.33 -13.25 -7.98
C GLY A 93 5.51 -14.27 -6.86
N ARG A 94 5.95 -13.84 -5.68
CA ARG A 94 6.18 -14.74 -4.53
C ARG A 94 5.14 -14.58 -3.41
N GLY A 95 4.05 -13.84 -3.68
CA GLY A 95 2.97 -13.68 -2.72
C GLY A 95 3.19 -12.60 -1.67
N VAL A 96 4.21 -11.75 -1.81
CA VAL A 96 4.52 -10.68 -0.85
C VAL A 96 3.37 -9.69 -0.73
N GLY A 97 2.88 -9.20 -1.87
CA GLY A 97 1.76 -8.25 -1.90
C GLY A 97 0.50 -8.83 -1.28
N GLU A 98 0.18 -10.07 -1.62
CA GLU A 98 -0.99 -10.74 -1.07
C GLU A 98 -0.88 -10.90 0.45
N ARG A 99 0.29 -11.30 0.97
CA ARG A 99 0.51 -11.45 2.42
C ARG A 99 0.33 -10.13 3.14
N LEU A 100 0.87 -9.04 2.60
CA LEU A 100 0.72 -7.71 3.18
C LEU A 100 -0.74 -7.27 3.19
N ILE A 101 -1.47 -7.48 2.09
CA ILE A 101 -2.87 -7.08 2.00
C ILE A 101 -3.72 -7.91 2.96
N ARG A 102 -3.51 -9.21 3.04
CA ARG A 102 -4.26 -10.07 3.98
C ARG A 102 -4.01 -9.66 5.42
N THR A 103 -2.78 -9.32 5.77
CA THR A 103 -2.44 -8.81 7.10
C THR A 103 -3.18 -7.50 7.38
N ALA A 104 -3.18 -6.58 6.40
CA ALA A 104 -3.87 -5.30 6.53
C ALA A 104 -5.39 -5.48 6.66
N LEU A 105 -5.98 -6.40 5.91
CA LEU A 105 -7.41 -6.70 6.00
C LEU A 105 -7.78 -7.24 7.37
N ASP A 106 -7.03 -8.22 7.87
CA ASP A 106 -7.28 -8.81 9.18
C ASP A 106 -7.09 -7.79 10.31
N TYR A 107 -6.02 -7.00 10.23
CA TYR A 107 -5.74 -5.97 11.22
C TYR A 107 -6.83 -4.91 11.24
N SER A 108 -7.22 -4.42 10.09
CA SER A 108 -8.23 -3.37 9.95
C SER A 108 -9.59 -3.83 10.46
N ARG A 109 -10.01 -5.04 10.09
CA ARG A 109 -11.31 -5.59 10.50
C ARG A 109 -11.33 -5.94 11.99
N ASN A 110 -10.32 -6.65 12.46
CA ASN A 110 -10.36 -7.24 13.80
C ASN A 110 -9.91 -6.29 14.91
N TRP A 111 -9.10 -5.29 14.59
CA TRP A 111 -8.51 -4.42 15.62
C TRP A 111 -8.88 -2.94 15.48
N LEU A 112 -9.26 -2.50 14.28
CA LEU A 112 -9.62 -1.10 14.05
C LEU A 112 -11.14 -0.91 13.80
N GLY A 113 -11.89 -1.99 13.66
CA GLY A 113 -13.32 -1.90 13.39
C GLY A 113 -13.65 -1.34 12.00
N ILE A 114 -12.75 -1.48 11.05
CA ILE A 114 -12.95 -1.00 9.69
C ILE A 114 -13.96 -1.88 8.97
N THR A 115 -14.90 -1.26 8.26
CA THR A 115 -15.91 -1.96 7.46
C THR A 115 -15.77 -1.70 5.96
N ARG A 116 -14.88 -0.79 5.57
CA ARG A 116 -14.63 -0.48 4.16
C ARG A 116 -13.15 -0.19 3.94
N MET A 117 -12.51 -0.95 3.05
CA MET A 117 -11.12 -0.69 2.64
C MET A 117 -11.09 -0.25 1.19
N GLU A 118 -10.40 0.84 0.92
CA GLU A 118 -10.32 1.47 -0.40
C GLU A 118 -8.89 1.43 -0.92
N LEU A 119 -8.76 1.47 -2.24
CA LEU A 119 -7.47 1.65 -2.88
C LEU A 119 -7.63 2.39 -4.20
N GLU A 120 -6.55 2.98 -4.66
CA GLU A 120 -6.43 3.57 -5.98
C GLU A 120 -5.32 2.83 -6.73
N VAL A 121 -5.56 2.56 -8.01
CA VAL A 121 -4.61 1.84 -8.85
C VAL A 121 -4.63 2.40 -10.27
N PHE A 122 -3.45 2.55 -10.88
CA PHE A 122 -3.39 3.00 -12.28
C PHE A 122 -4.15 2.03 -13.17
N HIS A 123 -4.90 2.57 -14.12
CA HIS A 123 -5.80 1.79 -15.00
C HIS A 123 -5.07 0.71 -15.80
N ASP A 124 -3.78 0.91 -16.08
CA ASP A 124 -2.97 -0.02 -16.87
C ASP A 124 -2.11 -0.96 -16.00
N ASN A 125 -2.28 -0.92 -14.68
CA ASN A 125 -1.61 -1.84 -13.78
C ASN A 125 -2.41 -3.14 -13.67
N GLU A 126 -2.41 -3.92 -14.75
CA GLU A 126 -3.24 -5.12 -14.85
C GLU A 126 -2.91 -6.16 -13.78
N ARG A 127 -1.64 -6.28 -13.42
CA ARG A 127 -1.20 -7.23 -12.40
C ARG A 127 -1.80 -6.90 -11.04
N ALA A 128 -1.74 -5.64 -10.65
CA ALA A 128 -2.31 -5.20 -9.37
C ALA A 128 -3.84 -5.31 -9.39
N LEU A 129 -4.48 -4.91 -10.49
CA LEU A 129 -5.93 -5.04 -10.64
C LEU A 129 -6.38 -6.49 -10.43
N ARG A 130 -5.70 -7.45 -11.05
CA ARG A 130 -6.04 -8.87 -10.89
C ARG A 130 -5.83 -9.34 -9.45
N LEU A 131 -4.76 -8.90 -8.80
CA LEU A 131 -4.50 -9.24 -7.40
C LEU A 131 -5.63 -8.73 -6.49
N TYR A 132 -6.00 -7.46 -6.65
CA TYR A 132 -7.04 -6.85 -5.83
C TYR A 132 -8.40 -7.52 -6.07
N GLU A 133 -8.76 -7.78 -7.33
CA GLU A 133 -10.01 -8.47 -7.65
C GLU A 133 -10.04 -9.87 -7.03
N ARG A 134 -8.93 -10.60 -7.10
CA ARG A 134 -8.82 -11.93 -6.48
C ARG A 134 -9.00 -11.87 -4.95
N LEU A 135 -8.59 -10.79 -4.33
CA LEU A 135 -8.75 -10.60 -2.88
C LEU A 135 -10.10 -10.01 -2.49
N GLY A 136 -11.00 -9.82 -3.46
CA GLY A 136 -12.37 -9.42 -3.20
C GLY A 136 -12.64 -7.92 -3.34
N PHE A 137 -11.69 -7.14 -3.83
CA PHE A 137 -11.93 -5.73 -4.13
C PHE A 137 -12.73 -5.60 -5.42
N GLU A 138 -13.67 -4.67 -5.43
CA GLU A 138 -14.52 -4.38 -6.58
C GLU A 138 -14.23 -2.99 -7.11
N ARG A 139 -14.32 -2.81 -8.43
CA ARG A 139 -14.15 -1.50 -9.05
C ARG A 139 -15.37 -0.63 -8.77
N GLU A 140 -15.14 0.60 -8.35
CA GLU A 140 -16.21 1.56 -8.07
C GLU A 140 -16.22 2.74 -9.03
N GLY A 141 -15.16 2.95 -9.76
CA GLY A 141 -15.13 4.03 -10.73
C GLY A 141 -13.74 4.28 -11.28
N VAL A 142 -13.69 5.20 -12.23
CA VAL A 142 -12.45 5.64 -12.85
C VAL A 142 -12.32 7.15 -12.68
N MET A 143 -11.22 7.58 -12.11
CA MET A 143 -10.86 9.00 -12.01
C MET A 143 -10.04 9.35 -13.25
N ARG A 144 -10.64 10.12 -14.16
CA ARG A 144 -9.99 10.46 -15.42
C ARG A 144 -8.87 11.46 -15.20
N GLN A 145 -7.68 11.17 -15.79
CA GLN A 145 -6.51 12.04 -15.74
C GLN A 145 -6.13 12.45 -14.32
N ALA A 146 -6.20 11.50 -13.40
CA ALA A 146 -6.06 11.79 -11.98
C ALA A 146 -4.61 11.75 -11.47
N ALA A 147 -3.68 11.20 -12.25
CA ALA A 147 -2.28 11.13 -11.83
C ALA A 147 -1.33 11.34 -13.01
N LEU A 148 -0.25 12.03 -12.74
CA LEU A 148 0.80 12.29 -13.72
C LEU A 148 1.88 11.20 -13.59
N ARG A 149 2.22 10.58 -14.72
CA ARG A 149 3.29 9.58 -14.77
C ARG A 149 4.09 9.77 -16.05
N ASP A 150 5.37 10.03 -15.89
CA ASP A 150 6.30 10.20 -17.01
C ASP A 150 5.78 11.16 -18.07
N GLY A 151 5.32 12.33 -17.64
CA GLY A 151 4.85 13.40 -18.50
C GLY A 151 3.45 13.19 -19.08
N GLN A 152 2.73 12.12 -18.72
CA GLN A 152 1.38 11.85 -19.23
C GLN A 152 0.38 11.72 -18.10
N LEU A 153 -0.78 12.33 -18.27
CA LEU A 153 -1.89 12.19 -17.34
C LEU A 153 -2.52 10.80 -17.54
N ARG A 154 -2.75 10.09 -16.45
CA ARG A 154 -3.29 8.72 -16.47
C ARG A 154 -4.57 8.63 -15.67
N ASP A 155 -5.44 7.74 -16.10
CA ASP A 155 -6.64 7.42 -15.34
C ASP A 155 -6.28 6.51 -14.17
N VAL A 156 -7.04 6.68 -13.09
CA VAL A 156 -6.86 5.89 -11.86
C VAL A 156 -8.17 5.19 -11.54
N VAL A 157 -8.10 3.89 -11.29
CA VAL A 157 -9.26 3.09 -10.92
C VAL A 157 -9.41 3.12 -9.40
N MET A 158 -10.61 3.39 -8.93
CA MET A 158 -10.96 3.25 -7.51
C MET A 158 -11.55 1.88 -7.26
N MET A 159 -11.07 1.21 -6.24
CA MET A 159 -11.56 -0.09 -5.81
C MET A 159 -11.83 -0.09 -4.32
N ALA A 160 -12.75 -0.92 -3.88
CA ALA A 160 -13.05 -1.06 -2.46
C ALA A 160 -13.52 -2.48 -2.14
N LYS A 161 -13.33 -2.84 -0.88
CA LYS A 161 -13.84 -4.08 -0.31
C LYS A 161 -14.60 -3.75 0.96
N LEU A 162 -15.83 -4.26 1.07
CA LEU A 162 -16.60 -4.16 2.29
C LEU A 162 -16.20 -5.30 3.22
N LEU A 163 -15.78 -4.95 4.43
CA LEU A 163 -15.30 -5.89 5.43
C LEU A 163 -16.45 -6.18 6.38
N HIS A 164 -17.36 -7.04 5.96
CA HIS A 164 -18.45 -7.45 6.83
C HIS A 164 -17.89 -8.28 7.98
N GLY A 165 -18.51 -8.17 9.14
CA GLY A 165 -18.20 -9.03 10.26
C GLY A 165 -18.35 -10.49 9.84
N LYS A 166 -17.79 -11.40 10.63
CA LYS A 166 -17.89 -12.84 10.32
C LYS A 166 -19.34 -13.20 10.02
N SER A 167 -19.55 -13.46 8.77
CA SER A 167 -20.80 -14.07 8.35
C SER A 167 -20.85 -15.51 8.82
#